data_06dfc7c6868dd9df68b58d2f06e4fc51
#
_entry.id   06dfc7c6868dd9df68b58d2f06e4fc51
#
_cell.length_a   1.000
_cell.length_b   1.000
_cell.length_c   1.000
_cell.angle_alpha   90.00
_cell.angle_beta   90.00
_cell.angle_gamma   90.00
#
_symmetry.space_group_name_H-M   'P 1'
#
loop_
_entity.id
_entity.type
_entity.pdbx_description
1 polymer ?
#
loop_
_entity_poly.entity_id
_entity_poly.type
_entity_poly.pdbx_seq_one_letter_code
_entity_poly.pdbx_strand_id
1 'polypeptide(L)'
;MSDARRPDPTPAPSTPARPTVDEAAPVVNPHMYALVVAVTYLPVLLSGMKLDVRGTEHVPPPGTPLVIAANHVSGLDPFLVARALPRGRFLQFMAKKELFLPVIGWIIRTGGSFPVDRSGNDVASIRTALRVLKENGTVGIFPEGTRGGTELHGGVALIAAKGRAPILPAGIRRDGRRWIVTFGPPISPKGGIKAVTAELGTELARLSQAG
;
A
#
# COMPACT_ATOMS: atom_id res chain seq x y z
N MET A 1 -23.97 38.54 -55.12
CA MET A 1 -24.68 37.57 -54.29
C MET A 1 -23.61 36.99 -53.34
N SER A 2 -23.60 37.49 -52.12
CA SER A 2 -22.60 37.11 -51.11
C SER A 2 -23.20 36.01 -50.24
N ASP A 3 -22.60 34.82 -50.29
CA ASP A 3 -22.99 33.66 -49.48
C ASP A 3 -22.33 33.77 -48.08
N ALA A 4 -23.09 34.29 -47.13
CA ALA A 4 -22.65 34.40 -45.74
C ALA A 4 -22.79 33.03 -45.07
N ARG A 5 -21.69 32.25 -44.97
CA ARG A 5 -21.62 31.03 -44.15
C ARG A 5 -21.90 31.36 -42.68
N ARG A 6 -22.93 30.75 -42.11
CA ARG A 6 -23.16 30.78 -40.65
C ARG A 6 -21.99 30.14 -39.93
N PRO A 7 -21.52 30.70 -38.81
CA PRO A 7 -20.51 30.02 -37.98
C PRO A 7 -21.10 28.76 -37.35
N ASP A 8 -20.31 27.69 -37.33
CA ASP A 8 -20.64 26.44 -36.66
C ASP A 8 -20.92 26.67 -35.16
N PRO A 9 -21.88 25.97 -34.57
CA PRO A 9 -22.18 26.10 -33.16
C PRO A 9 -20.99 25.56 -32.32
N THR A 10 -20.49 26.40 -31.42
CA THR A 10 -19.49 26.05 -30.44
C THR A 10 -19.92 24.80 -29.67
N PRO A 11 -19.07 23.73 -29.58
CA PRO A 11 -19.46 22.54 -28.83
C PRO A 11 -19.66 22.89 -27.35
N ALA A 12 -20.79 22.46 -26.80
CA ALA A 12 -21.11 22.63 -25.39
C ALA A 12 -20.02 22.01 -24.51
N PRO A 13 -19.70 22.62 -23.35
CA PRO A 13 -18.70 22.06 -22.43
C PRO A 13 -19.13 20.66 -22.02
N SER A 14 -18.28 19.68 -22.27
CA SER A 14 -18.50 18.29 -21.89
C SER A 14 -18.60 18.19 -20.36
N THR A 15 -19.76 17.79 -19.86
CA THR A 15 -19.97 17.45 -18.45
C THR A 15 -18.91 16.40 -18.07
N PRO A 16 -18.14 16.62 -16.98
CA PRO A 16 -17.17 15.62 -16.55
C PRO A 16 -17.91 14.30 -16.30
N ALA A 17 -17.47 13.24 -16.97
CA ALA A 17 -18.04 11.91 -16.83
C ALA A 17 -17.99 11.51 -15.35
N ARG A 18 -19.11 10.97 -14.83
CA ARG A 18 -19.10 10.35 -13.48
C ARG A 18 -17.98 9.33 -13.43
N PRO A 19 -17.15 9.35 -12.35
CA PRO A 19 -16.10 8.35 -12.21
C PRO A 19 -16.71 6.96 -12.27
N THR A 20 -16.15 6.11 -13.11
CA THR A 20 -16.52 4.69 -13.18
C THR A 20 -16.18 4.01 -11.86
N VAL A 21 -16.83 2.89 -11.53
CA VAL A 21 -16.63 2.15 -10.27
C VAL A 21 -15.14 1.79 -10.02
N ASP A 22 -14.35 1.73 -11.10
CA ASP A 22 -12.88 1.52 -11.04
C ASP A 22 -12.08 2.78 -10.65
N GLU A 23 -12.71 3.94 -10.52
CA GLU A 23 -12.05 5.21 -10.22
C GLU A 23 -12.11 5.62 -8.74
N ALA A 24 -12.91 4.97 -7.92
CA ALA A 24 -12.97 5.25 -6.48
C ALA A 24 -11.84 4.53 -5.70
N ALA A 25 -11.39 5.12 -4.58
CA ALA A 25 -10.51 4.40 -3.67
C ALA A 25 -11.24 3.17 -3.10
N PRO A 26 -10.54 2.03 -2.92
CA PRO A 26 -11.17 0.85 -2.37
C PRO A 26 -11.65 1.13 -0.94
N VAL A 27 -12.93 0.94 -0.70
CA VAL A 27 -13.56 1.15 0.61
C VAL A 27 -13.24 -0.04 1.51
N VAL A 28 -12.64 0.26 2.66
CA VAL A 28 -12.37 -0.76 3.68
C VAL A 28 -13.60 -0.96 4.54
N ASN A 29 -14.10 -2.22 4.60
CA ASN A 29 -15.07 -2.61 5.60
C ASN A 29 -14.32 -3.02 6.88
N PRO A 30 -14.45 -2.29 8.02
CA PRO A 30 -13.67 -2.56 9.23
C PRO A 30 -13.87 -3.97 9.81
N HIS A 31 -15.09 -4.48 9.76
CA HIS A 31 -15.40 -5.82 10.27
C HIS A 31 -14.81 -6.91 9.38
N MET A 32 -14.93 -6.76 8.07
CA MET A 32 -14.33 -7.69 7.13
C MET A 32 -12.81 -7.64 7.18
N TYR A 33 -12.21 -6.46 7.31
CA TYR A 33 -10.77 -6.29 7.51
C TYR A 33 -10.30 -7.05 8.77
N ALA A 34 -10.97 -6.85 9.89
CA ALA A 34 -10.65 -7.55 11.14
C ALA A 34 -10.79 -9.07 11.00
N LEU A 35 -11.84 -9.55 10.33
CA LEU A 35 -12.05 -10.97 10.05
C LEU A 35 -10.91 -11.54 9.17
N VAL A 36 -10.55 -10.87 8.08
CA VAL A 36 -9.47 -11.30 7.19
C VAL A 36 -8.15 -11.37 7.94
N VAL A 37 -7.80 -10.33 8.72
CA VAL A 37 -6.58 -10.32 9.53
C VAL A 37 -6.59 -11.43 10.58
N ALA A 38 -7.73 -11.69 11.23
CA ALA A 38 -7.85 -12.75 12.23
C ALA A 38 -7.70 -14.15 11.60
N VAL A 39 -8.42 -14.41 10.51
CA VAL A 39 -8.38 -15.71 9.81
C VAL A 39 -6.98 -15.99 9.24
N THR A 40 -6.35 -14.99 8.63
CA THR A 40 -5.00 -15.14 8.07
C THR A 40 -3.91 -15.26 9.13
N TYR A 41 -4.18 -14.79 10.35
CA TYR A 41 -3.28 -14.97 11.50
C TYR A 41 -3.46 -16.33 12.21
N LEU A 42 -4.58 -17.03 11.98
CA LEU A 42 -4.87 -18.32 12.61
C LEU A 42 -3.77 -19.38 12.39
N PRO A 43 -3.17 -19.56 11.18
CA PRO A 43 -2.06 -20.49 10.98
C PRO A 43 -0.85 -20.17 11.86
N VAL A 44 -0.57 -18.88 12.11
CA VAL A 44 0.52 -18.44 12.99
C VAL A 44 0.24 -18.89 14.42
N LEU A 45 -0.99 -18.71 14.92
CA LEU A 45 -1.40 -19.16 16.25
C LEU A 45 -1.37 -20.69 16.38
N LEU A 46 -1.94 -21.42 15.43
CA LEU A 46 -2.01 -22.88 15.45
C LEU A 46 -0.63 -23.53 15.39
N SER A 47 0.34 -22.92 14.71
CA SER A 47 1.73 -23.38 14.70
C SER A 47 2.50 -23.06 16.00
N GLY A 48 1.84 -22.40 16.98
CA GLY A 48 2.45 -21.96 18.23
C GLY A 48 3.50 -20.87 18.03
N MET A 49 3.46 -20.17 16.91
CA MET A 49 4.30 -19.00 16.64
C MET A 49 3.71 -17.75 17.32
N LYS A 50 4.58 -16.81 17.66
CA LYS A 50 4.20 -15.53 18.28
C LYS A 50 4.55 -14.37 17.34
N LEU A 51 3.78 -13.30 17.42
CA LEU A 51 4.10 -12.03 16.77
C LEU A 51 4.66 -11.07 17.83
N ASP A 52 5.88 -10.61 17.62
CA ASP A 52 6.53 -9.54 18.38
C ASP A 52 6.50 -8.27 17.53
N VAL A 53 5.99 -7.18 18.10
CA VAL A 53 5.85 -5.89 17.40
C VAL A 53 6.65 -4.84 18.13
N ARG A 54 7.53 -4.14 17.40
CA ARG A 54 8.42 -3.11 17.92
C ARG A 54 8.26 -1.80 17.15
N GLY A 55 8.57 -0.68 17.78
CA GLY A 55 8.56 0.64 17.13
C GLY A 55 7.16 1.15 16.82
N THR A 56 6.13 0.71 17.54
CA THR A 56 4.73 1.17 17.34
C THR A 56 4.57 2.66 17.60
N GLU A 57 5.43 3.26 18.38
CA GLU A 57 5.51 4.71 18.65
C GLU A 57 5.84 5.53 17.40
N HIS A 58 6.43 4.92 16.38
CA HIS A 58 6.71 5.54 15.09
C HIS A 58 5.51 5.57 14.15
N VAL A 59 4.46 4.80 14.44
CA VAL A 59 3.27 4.72 13.58
C VAL A 59 2.42 5.98 13.76
N PRO A 60 2.24 6.82 12.72
CA PRO A 60 1.38 8.00 12.82
C PRO A 60 -0.06 7.63 13.19
N PRO A 61 -0.84 8.54 13.81
CA PRO A 61 -2.20 8.25 14.22
C PRO A 61 -3.11 7.94 13.02
N PRO A 62 -4.20 7.15 13.19
CA PRO A 62 -5.21 6.93 12.17
C PRO A 62 -5.77 8.26 11.62
N GLY A 63 -6.22 8.27 10.36
CA GLY A 63 -6.74 9.49 9.72
C GLY A 63 -5.68 10.41 9.14
N THR A 64 -4.42 9.97 9.08
CA THR A 64 -3.33 10.64 8.36
C THR A 64 -2.84 9.77 7.20
N PRO A 65 -2.50 10.35 6.03
CA PRO A 65 -1.99 9.56 4.92
C PRO A 65 -0.65 8.92 5.28
N LEU A 66 -0.47 7.66 4.90
CA LEU A 66 0.75 6.92 5.19
C LEU A 66 1.09 5.93 4.10
N VAL A 67 2.35 5.83 3.74
CA VAL A 67 2.88 4.72 2.94
C VAL A 67 3.70 3.82 3.87
N ILE A 68 3.37 2.55 3.97
CA ILE A 68 4.19 1.56 4.67
C ILE A 68 5.00 0.79 3.64
N ALA A 69 6.31 0.82 3.77
CA ALA A 69 7.22 0.04 2.95
C ALA A 69 7.86 -1.05 3.79
N ALA A 70 7.73 -2.31 3.37
CA ALA A 70 8.25 -3.46 4.11
C ALA A 70 9.08 -4.39 3.21
N ASN A 71 10.09 -5.06 3.76
CA ASN A 71 10.72 -6.18 3.10
C ASN A 71 9.75 -7.36 3.00
N HIS A 72 10.01 -8.31 2.08
CA HIS A 72 9.08 -9.40 1.79
C HIS A 72 9.75 -10.76 1.91
N VAL A 73 9.44 -11.49 2.98
CA VAL A 73 10.04 -12.80 3.30
C VAL A 73 9.04 -13.96 3.25
N SER A 74 7.74 -13.65 3.30
CA SER A 74 6.66 -14.66 3.35
C SER A 74 5.35 -14.14 2.78
N GLY A 75 4.51 -15.02 2.24
CA GLY A 75 3.14 -14.67 1.85
C GLY A 75 2.25 -14.20 3.01
N LEU A 76 2.67 -14.38 4.25
CA LEU A 76 1.97 -13.88 5.45
C LEU A 76 2.30 -12.42 5.79
N ASP A 77 3.35 -11.84 5.22
CA ASP A 77 3.85 -10.51 5.59
C ASP A 77 2.79 -9.41 5.56
N PRO A 78 1.91 -9.33 4.53
CA PRO A 78 0.85 -8.33 4.50
C PRO A 78 -0.03 -8.39 5.76
N PHE A 79 -0.36 -9.60 6.20
CA PHE A 79 -1.24 -9.81 7.35
C PHE A 79 -0.52 -9.59 8.68
N LEU A 80 0.78 -9.91 8.76
CA LEU A 80 1.60 -9.63 9.93
C LEU A 80 1.74 -8.12 10.15
N VAL A 81 2.01 -7.35 9.08
CA VAL A 81 2.06 -5.88 9.16
C VAL A 81 0.69 -5.32 9.51
N ALA A 82 -0.39 -5.79 8.86
CA ALA A 82 -1.75 -5.36 9.17
C ALA A 82 -2.13 -5.64 10.64
N ARG A 83 -1.72 -6.78 11.18
CA ARG A 83 -1.95 -7.18 12.59
C ARG A 83 -1.13 -6.34 13.57
N ALA A 84 0.05 -5.87 13.15
CA ALA A 84 0.96 -5.08 13.96
C ALA A 84 0.53 -3.61 14.09
N LEU A 85 -0.34 -3.12 13.21
CA LEU A 85 -0.79 -1.73 13.22
C LEU A 85 -1.77 -1.44 14.37
N PRO A 86 -1.79 -0.20 14.88
CA PRO A 86 -2.76 0.25 15.86
C PRO A 86 -4.19 0.12 15.34
N ARG A 87 -5.15 -0.07 16.26
CA ARG A 87 -6.58 -0.11 15.92
C ARG A 87 -7.02 1.14 15.19
N GLY A 88 -7.87 0.97 14.17
CA GLY A 88 -8.38 2.05 13.34
C GLY A 88 -7.47 2.45 12.17
N ARG A 89 -6.27 1.87 12.05
CA ARG A 89 -5.42 2.04 10.89
C ARG A 89 -5.53 0.82 9.97
N PHE A 90 -6.17 1.00 8.84
CA PHE A 90 -6.41 -0.07 7.86
C PHE A 90 -5.36 -0.01 6.75
N LEU A 91 -4.61 -1.08 6.57
CA LEU A 91 -3.56 -1.17 5.58
C LEU A 91 -4.12 -1.73 4.26
N GLN A 92 -4.02 -0.96 3.20
CA GLN A 92 -4.48 -1.32 1.87
C GLN A 92 -3.27 -1.70 1.01
N PHE A 93 -3.19 -2.97 0.65
CA PHE A 93 -2.06 -3.49 -0.12
C PHE A 93 -2.26 -3.44 -1.62
N MET A 94 -1.17 -3.18 -2.32
CA MET A 94 -1.04 -3.45 -3.75
C MET A 94 -0.79 -4.95 -3.94
N ALA A 95 -1.84 -5.70 -4.29
CA ALA A 95 -1.78 -7.15 -4.48
C ALA A 95 -1.76 -7.53 -5.98
N LYS A 96 -1.11 -8.64 -6.33
CA LYS A 96 -1.08 -9.14 -7.72
C LYS A 96 -2.50 -9.34 -8.25
N LYS A 97 -2.77 -8.92 -9.50
CA LYS A 97 -4.08 -9.08 -10.15
C LYS A 97 -4.58 -10.52 -10.20
N GLU A 98 -3.66 -11.49 -10.28
CA GLU A 98 -3.97 -12.93 -10.32
C GLU A 98 -4.59 -13.45 -9.02
N LEU A 99 -4.46 -12.72 -7.90
CA LEU A 99 -5.09 -13.06 -6.63
C LEU A 99 -6.58 -12.67 -6.57
N PHE A 100 -7.03 -11.86 -7.52
CA PHE A 100 -8.42 -11.37 -7.54
C PHE A 100 -9.39 -12.35 -8.23
N LEU A 101 -9.28 -13.64 -7.91
CA LEU A 101 -10.26 -14.67 -8.26
C LEU A 101 -11.61 -14.39 -7.60
N PRO A 102 -12.74 -14.92 -8.10
CA PRO A 102 -14.09 -14.51 -7.66
C PRO A 102 -14.30 -14.48 -6.15
N VAL A 103 -13.88 -15.51 -5.42
CA VAL A 103 -14.04 -15.59 -3.96
C VAL A 103 -12.91 -14.87 -3.24
N ILE A 104 -11.66 -15.24 -3.57
CA ILE A 104 -10.47 -14.66 -2.93
C ILE A 104 -10.37 -13.17 -3.22
N GLY A 105 -10.65 -12.76 -4.45
CA GLY A 105 -10.65 -11.37 -4.86
C GLY A 105 -11.70 -10.54 -4.14
N TRP A 106 -12.87 -11.10 -3.84
CA TRP A 106 -13.88 -10.43 -3.05
C TRP A 106 -13.38 -10.18 -1.61
N ILE A 107 -12.78 -11.19 -0.96
CA ILE A 107 -12.19 -11.07 0.39
C ILE A 107 -11.08 -10.02 0.40
N ILE A 108 -10.17 -10.07 -0.57
CA ILE A 108 -9.04 -9.14 -0.66
C ILE A 108 -9.53 -7.70 -0.89
N ARG A 109 -10.53 -7.49 -1.76
CA ARG A 109 -11.12 -6.17 -2.02
C ARG A 109 -11.84 -5.60 -0.80
N THR A 110 -12.62 -6.41 -0.10
CA THR A 110 -13.34 -5.98 1.12
C THR A 110 -12.38 -5.70 2.28
N GLY A 111 -11.18 -6.31 2.27
CA GLY A 111 -10.04 -5.95 3.11
C GLY A 111 -9.31 -4.68 2.65
N GLY A 112 -9.76 -4.03 1.56
CA GLY A 112 -9.20 -2.77 1.07
C GLY A 112 -7.99 -2.91 0.16
N SER A 113 -7.53 -4.12 -0.17
CA SER A 113 -6.43 -4.32 -1.13
C SER A 113 -6.91 -4.12 -2.57
N PHE A 114 -6.01 -3.65 -3.43
CA PHE A 114 -6.32 -3.37 -4.83
C PHE A 114 -5.29 -4.01 -5.79
N PRO A 115 -5.71 -4.33 -7.03
CA PRO A 115 -4.86 -5.05 -7.96
C PRO A 115 -3.73 -4.18 -8.49
N VAL A 116 -2.56 -4.80 -8.69
CA VAL A 116 -1.42 -4.24 -9.40
C VAL A 116 -1.01 -5.17 -10.54
N ASP A 117 -0.80 -4.60 -11.71
CA ASP A 117 -0.19 -5.28 -12.84
C ASP A 117 1.32 -5.08 -12.81
N ARG A 118 2.06 -6.15 -12.50
CA ARG A 118 3.53 -6.10 -12.41
C ARG A 118 4.24 -6.29 -13.74
N SER A 119 3.49 -6.45 -14.83
CA SER A 119 4.05 -6.68 -16.17
C SER A 119 4.53 -5.40 -16.88
N GLY A 120 4.25 -4.22 -16.32
CA GLY A 120 4.61 -2.93 -16.93
C GLY A 120 4.45 -1.74 -16.00
N ASN A 121 4.45 -0.53 -16.57
CA ASN A 121 4.17 0.71 -15.85
C ASN A 121 2.68 0.78 -15.47
N ASP A 122 2.33 0.25 -14.30
CA ASP A 122 0.94 0.25 -13.81
C ASP A 122 0.55 1.63 -13.24
N VAL A 123 0.21 2.53 -14.16
CA VAL A 123 -0.31 3.86 -13.81
C VAL A 123 -1.63 3.78 -13.04
N ALA A 124 -2.43 2.73 -13.26
CA ALA A 124 -3.71 2.56 -12.60
C ALA A 124 -3.55 2.28 -11.11
N SER A 125 -2.63 1.37 -10.73
CA SER A 125 -2.35 1.09 -9.32
C SER A 125 -1.73 2.29 -8.60
N ILE A 126 -0.86 3.08 -9.27
CA ILE A 126 -0.34 4.33 -8.71
C ILE A 126 -1.49 5.33 -8.45
N ARG A 127 -2.41 5.50 -9.41
CA ARG A 127 -3.59 6.36 -9.21
C ARG A 127 -4.43 5.91 -8.03
N THR A 128 -4.68 4.61 -7.90
CA THR A 128 -5.43 4.04 -6.78
C THR A 128 -4.72 4.30 -5.45
N ALA A 129 -3.42 4.08 -5.37
CA ALA A 129 -2.63 4.40 -4.18
C ALA A 129 -2.73 5.88 -3.80
N LEU A 130 -2.65 6.79 -4.78
CA LEU A 130 -2.79 8.23 -4.52
C LEU A 130 -4.20 8.61 -4.04
N ARG A 131 -5.26 7.93 -4.49
CA ARG A 131 -6.62 8.14 -3.96
C ARG A 131 -6.73 7.70 -2.52
N VAL A 132 -6.20 6.50 -2.19
CA VAL A 132 -6.15 6.02 -0.80
C VAL A 132 -5.47 7.05 0.10
N LEU A 133 -4.32 7.59 -0.32
CA LEU A 133 -3.61 8.61 0.45
C LEU A 133 -4.39 9.93 0.56
N LYS A 134 -5.09 10.34 -0.51
CA LYS A 134 -5.95 11.54 -0.50
C LYS A 134 -7.10 11.44 0.50
N GLU A 135 -7.58 10.22 0.76
CA GLU A 135 -8.61 9.91 1.77
C GLU A 135 -8.00 9.62 3.15
N ASN A 136 -6.76 10.03 3.39
CA ASN A 136 -6.02 9.79 4.63
C ASN A 136 -5.84 8.30 4.98
N GLY A 137 -5.87 7.44 3.96
CA GLY A 137 -5.67 6.01 4.10
C GLY A 137 -4.20 5.62 4.22
N THR A 138 -3.96 4.32 4.35
CA THR A 138 -2.62 3.74 4.45
C THR A 138 -2.37 2.75 3.32
N VAL A 139 -1.34 2.99 2.53
CA VAL A 139 -0.92 2.12 1.42
C VAL A 139 0.26 1.26 1.85
N GLY A 140 0.17 -0.06 1.67
CA GLY A 140 1.25 -1.00 1.89
C GLY A 140 1.95 -1.41 0.59
N ILE A 141 3.28 -1.34 0.56
CA ILE A 141 4.09 -1.68 -0.61
C ILE A 141 5.28 -2.54 -0.17
N PHE A 142 5.55 -3.59 -0.94
CA PHE A 142 6.78 -4.37 -0.84
C PHE A 142 7.72 -3.97 -2.00
N PRO A 143 8.69 -3.08 -1.76
CA PRO A 143 9.46 -2.45 -2.83
C PRO A 143 10.44 -3.41 -3.53
N GLU A 144 10.86 -4.48 -2.87
CA GLU A 144 11.79 -5.48 -3.41
C GLU A 144 11.13 -6.45 -4.42
N GLY A 145 9.80 -6.39 -4.55
CA GLY A 145 9.03 -7.36 -5.34
C GLY A 145 9.15 -8.80 -4.80
N THR A 146 8.61 -9.78 -5.55
CA THR A 146 8.54 -11.19 -5.09
C THR A 146 9.80 -12.01 -5.35
N ARG A 147 10.92 -11.41 -5.73
CA ARG A 147 12.11 -12.13 -6.24
C ARG A 147 13.42 -11.87 -5.50
N GLY A 148 13.38 -11.31 -4.29
CA GLY A 148 14.62 -11.04 -3.54
C GLY A 148 15.58 -10.09 -4.27
N GLY A 149 15.04 -9.22 -5.12
CA GLY A 149 15.82 -8.21 -5.82
C GLY A 149 16.33 -7.17 -4.82
N THR A 150 17.64 -6.91 -4.86
CA THR A 150 18.27 -5.86 -4.05
C THR A 150 17.95 -4.45 -4.53
N GLU A 151 17.28 -4.31 -5.68
CA GLU A 151 16.89 -3.02 -6.22
C GLU A 151 15.53 -2.60 -5.68
N LEU A 152 15.55 -1.57 -4.87
CA LEU A 152 14.34 -0.87 -4.43
C LEU A 152 13.78 -0.06 -5.60
N HIS A 153 12.56 -0.35 -5.96
CA HIS A 153 11.88 0.41 -6.99
C HIS A 153 11.48 1.80 -6.46
N GLY A 154 11.87 2.85 -7.14
CA GLY A 154 11.53 4.25 -6.80
C GLY A 154 10.03 4.56 -6.75
N GLY A 155 9.18 3.58 -7.03
CA GLY A 155 7.72 3.70 -6.97
C GLY A 155 7.19 4.09 -5.60
N VAL A 156 7.80 3.60 -4.52
CA VAL A 156 7.40 3.98 -3.13
C VAL A 156 7.63 5.47 -2.91
N ALA A 157 8.85 5.95 -3.23
CA ALA A 157 9.20 7.35 -3.07
C ALA A 157 8.33 8.26 -3.96
N LEU A 158 8.00 7.81 -5.19
CA LEU A 158 7.11 8.54 -6.09
C LEU A 158 5.69 8.66 -5.54
N ILE A 159 5.12 7.56 -5.04
CA ILE A 159 3.77 7.53 -4.46
C ILE A 159 3.73 8.42 -3.21
N ALA A 160 4.72 8.29 -2.33
CA ALA A 160 4.83 9.09 -1.12
C ALA A 160 4.96 10.60 -1.43
N ALA A 161 5.81 10.97 -2.38
CA ALA A 161 5.99 12.36 -2.79
C ALA A 161 4.71 12.96 -3.39
N LYS A 162 4.08 12.25 -4.35
CA LYS A 162 2.82 12.70 -4.98
C LYS A 162 1.65 12.70 -4.01
N GLY A 163 1.59 11.73 -3.10
CA GLY A 163 0.57 11.64 -2.05
C GLY A 163 0.82 12.54 -0.85
N ARG A 164 1.97 13.23 -0.79
CA ARG A 164 2.40 14.04 0.36
C ARG A 164 2.33 13.27 1.69
N ALA A 165 2.63 11.99 1.63
CA ALA A 165 2.54 11.06 2.75
C ALA A 165 3.95 10.65 3.22
N PRO A 166 4.24 10.58 4.53
CA PRO A 166 5.47 10.00 5.02
C PRO A 166 5.54 8.51 4.65
N ILE A 167 6.77 7.98 4.59
CA ILE A 167 7.01 6.55 4.43
C ILE A 167 7.38 5.99 5.79
N LEU A 168 6.63 4.99 6.27
CA LEU A 168 6.96 4.22 7.47
C LEU A 168 7.67 2.94 7.03
N PRO A 169 8.99 2.82 7.26
CA PRO A 169 9.69 1.58 6.98
C PRO A 169 9.32 0.50 8.00
N ALA A 170 9.13 -0.73 7.53
CA ALA A 170 8.82 -1.88 8.37
C ALA A 170 9.73 -3.06 8.04
N GLY A 171 10.51 -3.52 9.01
CA GLY A 171 11.31 -4.73 8.90
C GLY A 171 10.52 -5.95 9.37
N ILE A 172 10.51 -7.00 8.56
CA ILE A 172 9.88 -8.28 8.89
C ILE A 172 10.95 -9.34 8.89
N ARG A 173 11.03 -10.09 9.97
CA ARG A 173 11.92 -11.26 10.07
C ARG A 173 11.31 -12.37 10.91
N ARG A 174 11.84 -13.56 10.73
CA ARG A 174 11.51 -14.71 11.55
C ARG A 174 12.71 -15.11 12.40
N ASP A 175 12.45 -15.30 13.69
CA ASP A 175 13.43 -15.78 14.65
C ASP A 175 12.84 -16.98 15.40
N GLY A 176 13.26 -18.18 15.05
CA GLY A 176 12.73 -19.42 15.59
C GLY A 176 11.19 -19.50 15.45
N ARG A 177 10.49 -19.44 16.60
CA ARG A 177 9.03 -19.47 16.68
C ARG A 177 8.40 -18.06 16.79
N ARG A 178 9.12 -17.01 16.43
CA ARG A 178 8.65 -15.63 16.49
C ARG A 178 8.68 -15.01 15.10
N TRP A 179 7.60 -14.34 14.74
CA TRP A 179 7.58 -13.31 13.72
C TRP A 179 7.83 -11.97 14.41
N ILE A 180 8.75 -11.20 13.88
CA ILE A 180 9.08 -9.88 14.41
C ILE A 180 8.79 -8.87 13.34
N VAL A 181 7.96 -7.87 13.67
CA VAL A 181 7.67 -6.70 12.84
C VAL A 181 8.18 -5.48 13.57
N THR A 182 9.13 -4.78 12.98
CA THR A 182 9.74 -3.58 13.57
C THR A 182 9.47 -2.38 12.68
N PHE A 183 8.80 -1.36 13.22
CA PHE A 183 8.60 -0.08 12.53
C PHE A 183 9.75 0.87 12.84
N GLY A 184 10.31 1.50 11.81
CA GLY A 184 11.32 2.54 11.94
C GLY A 184 10.72 3.94 11.94
N PRO A 185 11.55 4.98 12.17
CA PRO A 185 11.11 6.37 12.08
C PRO A 185 10.52 6.70 10.70
N PRO A 186 9.46 7.53 10.63
CA PRO A 186 8.90 7.95 9.35
C PRO A 186 9.88 8.77 8.53
N ILE A 187 10.06 8.40 7.27
CA ILE A 187 10.91 9.09 6.29
C ILE A 187 10.07 10.14 5.56
N SER A 188 10.60 11.36 5.50
CA SER A 188 9.95 12.45 4.76
C SER A 188 10.07 12.24 3.24
N PRO A 189 9.00 12.44 2.46
CA PRO A 189 9.07 12.32 0.99
C PRO A 189 9.75 13.54 0.31
N LYS A 190 10.26 14.52 1.07
CA LYS A 190 10.79 15.81 0.58
C LYS A 190 12.28 15.73 0.23
N GLY A 191 12.88 14.69 -0.06
CA GLY A 191 14.32 14.62 -0.39
C GLY A 191 14.64 14.34 -1.87
N GLY A 192 13.60 14.26 -2.70
CA GLY A 192 13.74 13.74 -4.08
C GLY A 192 13.74 12.20 -4.12
N ILE A 193 13.23 11.65 -5.22
CA ILE A 193 12.95 10.20 -5.32
C ILE A 193 14.20 9.36 -5.04
N LYS A 194 15.36 9.74 -5.61
CA LYS A 194 16.61 8.96 -5.48
C LYS A 194 17.11 8.93 -4.03
N ALA A 195 17.13 10.08 -3.35
CA ALA A 195 17.61 10.17 -1.97
C ALA A 195 16.67 9.41 -1.01
N VAL A 196 15.35 9.62 -1.13
CA VAL A 196 14.32 8.92 -0.33
C VAL A 196 14.38 7.40 -0.55
N THR A 197 14.61 6.95 -1.79
CA THR A 197 14.76 5.51 -2.09
C THR A 197 16.01 4.93 -1.42
N ALA A 198 17.13 5.65 -1.45
CA ALA A 198 18.38 5.20 -0.80
C ALA A 198 18.23 5.14 0.73
N GLU A 199 17.64 6.17 1.35
CA GLU A 199 17.34 6.21 2.78
C GLU A 199 16.43 5.05 3.20
N LEU A 200 15.34 4.83 2.43
CA LEU A 200 14.44 3.71 2.66
C LEU A 200 15.16 2.35 2.59
N GLY A 201 16.04 2.18 1.60
CA GLY A 201 16.84 0.96 1.47
C GLY A 201 17.71 0.67 2.67
N THR A 202 18.43 1.69 3.13
CA THR A 202 19.27 1.60 4.32
C THR A 202 18.44 1.21 5.56
N GLU A 203 17.30 1.86 5.73
CA GLU A 203 16.44 1.63 6.89
C GLU A 203 15.78 0.23 6.86
N LEU A 204 15.30 -0.23 5.71
CA LEU A 204 14.75 -1.57 5.55
C LEU A 204 15.81 -2.65 5.84
N ALA A 205 17.03 -2.47 5.34
CA ALA A 205 18.14 -3.39 5.62
C ALA A 205 18.45 -3.43 7.13
N ARG A 206 18.50 -2.29 7.79
CA ARG A 206 18.71 -2.20 9.24
C ARG A 206 17.61 -2.89 10.03
N LEU A 207 16.33 -2.63 9.69
CA LEU A 207 15.19 -3.18 10.43
C LEU A 207 14.99 -4.68 10.20
N SER A 208 15.33 -5.20 9.03
CA SER A 208 15.23 -6.63 8.72
C SER A 208 16.30 -7.47 9.44
N GLN A 209 17.42 -6.84 9.85
CA GLN A 209 18.53 -7.51 10.53
C GLN A 209 18.57 -7.22 12.05
N ALA A 210 17.87 -6.19 12.53
CA ALA A 210 17.88 -5.79 13.93
C ALA A 210 17.40 -6.92 14.85
N GLY A 211 18.30 -7.43 15.67
CA GLY A 211 18.13 -8.51 16.65
C GLY A 211 17.25 -8.16 17.84
#